data_5634686efd5c0496fda4b3f63e702654
#
_entry.id   5634686efd5c0496fda4b3f63e702654
#
_cell.length_a   1.000
_cell.length_b   1.000
_cell.length_c   1.000
_cell.angle_alpha   90.00
_cell.angle_beta   90.00
_cell.angle_gamma   90.00
#
_symmetry.space_group_name_H-M   'P 1'
#
loop_
_entity.id
_entity.type
_entity.pdbx_description
1 polymer ?
#
loop_
_entity_poly.entity_id
_entity_poly.type
_entity_poly.pdbx_seq_one_letter_code
_entity_poly.pdbx_strand_id
1 'polypeptide(L)'
;LTSYAAHFLKEARNGGPEAMAAADELATRLHRQLQQDVFGKGYHALLMPTLATPYFPADNDPTTDTVMVNGKPVKGMAHVLTYIWNLLSRYPVVDVPVGIAGNNIPIGMQVVGNTFDDLAAFQVASGYSRTGLHLYKGDLFPDYRNKA
;
A
#
# COMPACT_ATOMS: atom_id res chain seq x y z
N LEU A 1 7.69 -1.64 -24.13
CA LEU A 1 7.98 -1.55 -22.71
C LEU A 1 7.90 -0.08 -22.29
N THR A 2 7.20 0.25 -21.23
CA THR A 2 7.18 1.62 -20.70
C THR A 2 8.54 1.98 -20.10
N SER A 3 8.88 3.29 -20.02
CA SER A 3 10.12 3.78 -19.37
C SER A 3 10.23 3.24 -17.94
N TYR A 4 9.11 3.23 -17.20
CA TYR A 4 8.97 2.66 -15.87
C TYR A 4 9.41 1.19 -15.82
N ALA A 5 8.85 0.33 -16.66
CA ALA A 5 9.19 -1.08 -16.68
C ALA A 5 10.65 -1.33 -17.10
N ALA A 6 11.16 -0.55 -18.04
CA ALA A 6 12.56 -0.63 -18.47
C ALA A 6 13.54 -0.25 -17.34
N HIS A 7 13.20 0.79 -16.54
CA HIS A 7 13.99 1.20 -15.39
C HIS A 7 14.11 0.06 -14.36
N PHE A 8 12.97 -0.50 -13.90
CA PHE A 8 12.99 -1.57 -12.89
C PHE A 8 13.65 -2.86 -13.38
N LEU A 9 13.50 -3.22 -14.67
CA LEU A 9 14.22 -4.35 -15.23
C LEU A 9 15.74 -4.14 -15.23
N LYS A 10 16.20 -2.91 -15.50
CA LYS A 10 17.62 -2.56 -15.42
C LYS A 10 18.14 -2.69 -13.98
N GLU A 11 17.41 -2.11 -13.03
CA GLU A 11 17.76 -2.22 -11.60
C GLU A 11 17.79 -3.68 -11.12
N ALA A 12 16.80 -4.47 -11.48
CA ALA A 12 16.75 -5.90 -11.12
C ALA A 12 17.95 -6.69 -11.66
N ARG A 13 18.44 -6.36 -12.87
CA ARG A 13 19.64 -7.01 -13.43
C ARG A 13 20.92 -6.66 -12.68
N ASN A 14 20.97 -5.49 -12.05
CA ASN A 14 22.13 -5.04 -11.28
C ASN A 14 22.17 -5.69 -9.87
N GLY A 15 21.05 -6.23 -9.37
CA GLY A 15 20.96 -6.75 -8.01
C GLY A 15 21.70 -8.07 -7.78
N GLY A 16 21.69 -8.97 -8.74
CA GLY A 16 22.36 -10.27 -8.64
C GLY A 16 21.85 -11.19 -7.50
N PRO A 17 22.49 -12.35 -7.30
CA PRO A 17 22.08 -13.32 -6.26
C PRO A 17 22.21 -12.80 -4.82
N GLU A 18 23.19 -11.94 -4.55
CA GLU A 18 23.41 -11.37 -3.22
C GLU A 18 22.26 -10.44 -2.78
N ALA A 19 21.72 -9.66 -3.72
CA ALA A 19 20.56 -8.81 -3.44
C ALA A 19 19.29 -9.64 -3.19
N MET A 20 19.14 -10.76 -3.89
CA MET A 20 18.05 -11.71 -3.63
C MET A 20 18.15 -12.30 -2.22
N ALA A 21 19.33 -12.78 -1.83
CA ALA A 21 19.56 -13.32 -0.49
C ALA A 21 19.30 -12.29 0.61
N ALA A 22 19.74 -11.04 0.40
CA ALA A 22 19.47 -9.94 1.33
C ALA A 22 17.98 -9.61 1.45
N ALA A 23 17.22 -9.68 0.34
CA ALA A 23 15.78 -9.48 0.33
C ALA A 23 15.05 -10.60 1.10
N ASP A 24 15.44 -11.86 0.91
CA ASP A 24 14.88 -13.00 1.64
C ASP A 24 15.18 -12.94 3.13
N GLU A 25 16.37 -12.52 3.52
CA GLU A 25 16.73 -12.30 4.93
C GLU A 25 15.88 -11.17 5.54
N LEU A 26 15.72 -10.07 4.83
CA LEU A 26 14.86 -8.96 5.25
C LEU A 26 13.41 -9.43 5.41
N ALA A 27 12.86 -10.14 4.43
CA ALA A 27 11.49 -10.66 4.49
C ALA A 27 11.31 -11.60 5.68
N THR A 28 12.27 -12.48 5.94
CA THR A 28 12.25 -13.39 7.10
C THR A 28 12.27 -12.63 8.43
N ARG A 29 13.11 -11.61 8.55
CA ARG A 29 13.19 -10.77 9.74
C ARG A 29 11.90 -10.00 9.99
N LEU A 30 11.34 -9.37 8.96
CA LEU A 30 10.09 -8.62 9.05
C LEU A 30 8.90 -9.53 9.39
N HIS A 31 8.84 -10.71 8.77
CA HIS A 31 7.82 -11.71 9.10
C HIS A 31 7.89 -12.09 10.59
N ARG A 32 9.08 -12.38 11.12
CA ARG A 32 9.27 -12.71 12.53
C ARG A 32 8.83 -11.58 13.45
N GLN A 33 9.17 -10.34 13.13
CA GLN A 33 8.75 -9.17 13.91
C GLN A 33 7.23 -9.01 13.92
N LEU A 34 6.56 -9.14 12.75
CA LEU A 34 5.10 -9.06 12.66
C LEU A 34 4.43 -10.16 13.49
N GLN A 35 4.95 -11.40 13.44
CA GLN A 35 4.42 -12.48 14.26
C GLN A 35 4.63 -12.21 15.77
N GLN A 36 5.77 -11.68 16.19
CA GLN A 36 6.07 -11.41 17.60
C GLN A 36 5.31 -10.19 18.14
N ASP A 37 5.23 -9.11 17.36
CA ASP A 37 4.82 -7.80 17.87
C ASP A 37 3.36 -7.46 17.56
N VAL A 38 2.76 -8.14 16.60
CA VAL A 38 1.37 -7.91 16.17
C VAL A 38 0.53 -9.17 16.34
N PHE A 39 0.67 -10.14 15.47
CA PHE A 39 -0.27 -11.25 15.38
C PHE A 39 -0.13 -12.23 16.55
N GLY A 40 1.07 -12.48 17.07
CA GLY A 40 1.30 -13.28 18.27
C GLY A 40 0.79 -12.65 19.57
N LYS A 41 0.46 -11.36 19.54
CA LYS A 41 -0.22 -10.66 20.65
C LYS A 41 -1.74 -10.67 20.53
N GLY A 42 -2.30 -11.38 19.56
CA GLY A 42 -3.73 -11.56 19.39
C GLY A 42 -4.43 -10.44 18.60
N TYR A 43 -3.69 -9.55 17.93
CA TYR A 43 -4.29 -8.59 17.02
C TYR A 43 -4.77 -9.30 15.73
N HIS A 44 -5.99 -9.00 15.31
CA HIS A 44 -6.60 -9.62 14.13
C HIS A 44 -6.14 -9.00 12.81
N ALA A 45 -5.75 -7.74 12.85
CA ALA A 45 -5.22 -7.03 11.69
C ALA A 45 -4.28 -5.89 12.10
N LEU A 46 -3.40 -5.51 11.17
CA LEU A 46 -2.60 -4.30 11.23
C LEU A 46 -3.22 -3.26 10.27
N LEU A 47 -3.43 -2.05 10.76
CA LEU A 47 -3.93 -0.94 9.94
C LEU A 47 -2.80 0.02 9.61
N MET A 48 -2.68 0.40 8.35
CA MET A 48 -1.66 1.36 7.91
C MET A 48 -2.10 2.14 6.68
N PRO A 49 -1.55 3.35 6.43
CA PRO A 49 -1.86 4.10 5.22
C PRO A 49 -1.44 3.34 3.95
N THR A 50 -2.15 3.57 2.84
CA THR A 50 -1.76 3.06 1.52
C THR A 50 -0.61 3.89 0.92
N LEU A 51 -0.68 5.22 1.10
CA LEU A 51 0.34 6.16 0.66
C LEU A 51 0.76 7.05 1.82
N ALA A 52 2.03 7.50 1.81
CA ALA A 52 2.53 8.44 2.82
C ALA A 52 2.05 9.88 2.60
N THR A 53 1.53 10.20 1.41
CA THR A 53 0.92 11.49 1.06
C THR A 53 -0.05 11.33 -0.11
N PRO A 54 -1.17 12.06 -0.14
CA PRO A 54 -2.05 12.16 -1.30
C PRO A 54 -1.66 13.31 -2.24
N TYR A 55 -0.61 14.06 -1.93
CA TYR A 55 -0.23 15.28 -2.64
C TYR A 55 0.95 15.02 -3.57
N PHE A 56 0.69 14.51 -4.76
CA PHE A 56 1.68 14.39 -5.84
C PHE A 56 1.01 14.64 -7.21
N PRO A 57 1.76 15.16 -8.20
CA PRO A 57 1.22 15.42 -9.55
C PRO A 57 0.76 14.16 -10.26
N ALA A 58 -0.24 14.29 -11.13
CA ALA A 58 -0.74 13.16 -11.93
C ALA A 58 0.28 12.67 -12.97
N ASP A 59 1.20 13.53 -13.38
CA ASP A 59 2.28 13.27 -14.32
C ASP A 59 3.62 12.89 -13.62
N ASN A 60 3.57 12.59 -12.32
CA ASN A 60 4.74 12.17 -11.56
C ASN A 60 5.41 10.94 -12.20
N ASP A 61 6.68 11.06 -12.54
CA ASP A 61 7.51 9.93 -12.96
C ASP A 61 8.22 9.33 -11.73
N PRO A 62 7.80 8.15 -11.28
CA PRO A 62 8.36 7.52 -10.08
C PRO A 62 9.84 7.09 -10.25
N THR A 63 10.40 7.16 -11.45
CA THR A 63 11.80 6.81 -11.70
C THR A 63 12.76 8.01 -11.51
N THR A 64 12.25 9.24 -11.62
CA THR A 64 13.06 10.47 -11.58
C THR A 64 12.59 11.49 -10.55
N ASP A 65 11.29 11.55 -10.30
CA ASP A 65 10.69 12.62 -9.53
C ASP A 65 10.80 12.43 -8.02
N THR A 66 10.55 13.51 -7.31
CA THR A 66 10.52 13.56 -5.84
C THR A 66 9.13 13.97 -5.38
N VAL A 67 8.63 13.29 -4.36
CA VAL A 67 7.36 13.60 -3.72
C VAL A 67 7.63 14.14 -2.31
N MET A 68 6.89 15.16 -1.89
CA MET A 68 7.02 15.73 -0.54
C MET A 68 6.20 14.94 0.47
N VAL A 69 6.86 14.41 1.49
CA VAL A 69 6.22 13.73 2.62
C VAL A 69 6.62 14.43 3.91
N ASN A 70 5.66 15.03 4.61
CA ASN A 70 5.91 15.79 5.84
C ASN A 70 7.03 16.85 5.71
N GLY A 71 7.04 17.58 4.58
CA GLY A 71 8.03 18.62 4.30
C GLY A 71 9.41 18.11 3.89
N LYS A 72 9.60 16.80 3.72
CA LYS A 72 10.84 16.19 3.28
C LYS A 72 10.70 15.58 1.87
N PRO A 73 11.68 15.78 0.98
CA PRO A 73 11.65 15.16 -0.34
C PRO A 73 11.95 13.65 -0.24
N VAL A 74 11.11 12.86 -0.90
CA VAL A 74 11.23 11.42 -1.00
C VAL A 74 11.31 11.02 -2.47
N LYS A 75 12.34 10.30 -2.85
CA LYS A 75 12.60 9.90 -4.24
C LYS A 75 11.85 8.64 -4.63
N GLY A 76 11.55 8.55 -5.91
CA GLY A 76 10.95 7.37 -6.51
C GLY A 76 9.63 7.00 -5.84
N MET A 77 9.44 5.73 -5.59
CA MET A 77 8.21 5.18 -5.02
C MET A 77 8.24 5.02 -3.50
N ALA A 78 9.19 5.64 -2.77
CA ALA A 78 9.28 5.47 -1.31
C ALA A 78 8.08 6.05 -0.52
N HIS A 79 7.19 6.80 -1.18
CA HIS A 79 5.92 7.25 -0.61
C HIS A 79 4.80 6.18 -0.70
N VAL A 80 5.01 5.10 -1.47
CA VAL A 80 4.06 4.01 -1.66
C VAL A 80 4.30 2.95 -0.59
N LEU A 81 3.35 2.73 0.29
CA LEU A 81 3.52 1.85 1.47
C LEU A 81 3.04 0.41 1.24
N THR A 82 2.65 0.07 0.00
CA THR A 82 2.18 -1.28 -0.36
C THR A 82 3.31 -2.28 -0.64
N TYR A 83 4.51 -1.81 -0.92
CA TYR A 83 5.64 -2.66 -1.34
C TYR A 83 6.07 -3.71 -0.34
N ILE A 84 5.97 -3.42 0.95
CA ILE A 84 6.33 -4.37 2.00
C ILE A 84 5.50 -5.65 1.90
N TRP A 85 4.23 -5.53 1.52
CA TRP A 85 3.33 -6.68 1.39
C TRP A 85 3.63 -7.49 0.13
N ASN A 86 4.11 -6.84 -0.95
CA ASN A 86 4.63 -7.54 -2.12
C ASN A 86 5.89 -8.35 -1.79
N LEU A 87 6.79 -7.81 -0.97
CA LEU A 87 7.98 -8.53 -0.50
C LEU A 87 7.59 -9.72 0.39
N LEU A 88 6.67 -9.51 1.33
CA LEU A 88 6.23 -10.55 2.27
C LEU A 88 5.28 -11.57 1.64
N SER A 89 4.55 -11.23 0.58
CA SER A 89 3.73 -12.03 -0.36
C SER A 89 2.73 -13.05 0.24
N ARG A 90 2.59 -13.14 1.55
CA ARG A 90 1.72 -14.11 2.25
C ARG A 90 0.75 -13.47 3.25
N TYR A 91 0.75 -12.14 3.32
CA TYR A 91 -0.16 -11.38 4.14
C TYR A 91 -1.28 -10.83 3.26
N PRO A 92 -2.55 -11.19 3.50
CA PRO A 92 -3.67 -10.62 2.76
C PRO A 92 -3.84 -9.16 3.13
N VAL A 93 -4.10 -8.31 2.12
CA VAL A 93 -4.30 -6.88 2.30
C VAL A 93 -5.59 -6.45 1.60
N VAL A 94 -6.45 -5.79 2.34
CA VAL A 94 -7.66 -5.14 1.82
C VAL A 94 -7.48 -3.63 1.98
N ASP A 95 -7.58 -2.88 0.89
CA ASP A 95 -7.57 -1.42 0.96
C ASP A 95 -9.00 -0.88 1.10
N VAL A 96 -9.21 0.02 2.05
CA VAL A 96 -10.50 0.65 2.31
C VAL A 96 -10.38 2.17 2.29
N PRO A 97 -11.36 2.90 1.73
CA PRO A 97 -11.34 4.35 1.75
C PRO A 97 -11.63 4.86 3.16
N VAL A 98 -10.78 5.77 3.67
CA VAL A 98 -10.89 6.31 5.03
C VAL A 98 -11.13 7.82 5.08
N GLY A 99 -11.06 8.50 3.95
CA GLY A 99 -11.27 9.94 3.89
C GLY A 99 -11.04 10.52 2.52
N ILE A 100 -11.15 11.83 2.44
CA ILE A 100 -10.82 12.62 1.26
C ILE A 100 -9.83 13.70 1.72
N ALA A 101 -8.70 13.81 1.02
CA ALA A 101 -7.70 14.85 1.28
C ALA A 101 -8.19 16.24 0.83
N GLY A 102 -7.50 17.29 1.25
CA GLY A 102 -7.85 18.67 0.89
C GLY A 102 -7.78 18.97 -0.62
N ASN A 103 -7.13 18.12 -1.40
CA ASN A 103 -7.09 18.17 -2.87
C ASN A 103 -8.16 17.26 -3.55
N ASN A 104 -9.16 16.81 -2.80
CA ASN A 104 -10.23 15.90 -3.23
C ASN A 104 -9.77 14.49 -3.65
N ILE A 105 -8.56 14.08 -3.31
CA ILE A 105 -8.08 12.72 -3.55
C ILE A 105 -8.54 11.80 -2.41
N PRO A 106 -9.15 10.64 -2.71
CA PRO A 106 -9.48 9.64 -1.71
C PRO A 106 -8.23 9.09 -1.00
N ILE A 107 -8.33 8.91 0.31
CA ILE A 107 -7.27 8.33 1.14
C ILE A 107 -7.61 6.88 1.42
N GLY A 108 -6.68 5.98 1.13
CA GLY A 108 -6.77 4.55 1.41
C GLY A 108 -6.10 4.16 2.72
N MET A 109 -6.64 3.13 3.35
CA MET A 109 -6.06 2.45 4.50
C MET A 109 -5.98 0.95 4.20
N GLN A 110 -4.79 0.40 4.34
CA GLN A 110 -4.55 -1.03 4.23
C GLN A 110 -4.97 -1.73 5.54
N VAL A 111 -5.82 -2.73 5.41
CA VAL A 111 -6.16 -3.70 6.46
C VAL A 111 -5.40 -4.97 6.16
N VAL A 112 -4.39 -5.27 6.95
CA VAL A 112 -3.46 -6.38 6.73
C VAL A 112 -3.80 -7.50 7.69
N GLY A 113 -4.22 -8.65 7.18
CA GLY A 113 -4.46 -9.86 7.97
C GLY A 113 -3.19 -10.63 8.29
N ASN A 114 -3.26 -11.59 9.19
CA ASN A 114 -2.17 -12.53 9.43
C ASN A 114 -1.91 -13.40 8.18
N THR A 115 -0.80 -14.11 8.17
CA THR A 115 -0.39 -15.01 7.08
C THR A 115 -1.53 -15.92 6.65
N PHE A 116 -1.96 -15.82 5.39
CA PHE A 116 -3.05 -16.58 4.76
C PHE A 116 -4.43 -16.47 5.45
N ASP A 117 -4.60 -15.47 6.32
CA ASP A 117 -5.90 -15.21 6.99
C ASP A 117 -6.67 -14.10 6.25
N ASP A 118 -7.10 -14.42 5.04
CA ASP A 118 -7.93 -13.53 4.21
C ASP A 118 -9.25 -13.19 4.91
N LEU A 119 -9.81 -14.15 5.65
CA LEU A 119 -11.06 -13.97 6.36
C LEU A 119 -10.97 -12.85 7.40
N ALA A 120 -9.92 -12.81 8.21
CA ALA A 120 -9.71 -11.76 9.20
C ALA A 120 -9.57 -10.39 8.54
N ALA A 121 -8.79 -10.29 7.45
CA ALA A 121 -8.64 -9.04 6.70
C ALA A 121 -9.99 -8.51 6.18
N PHE A 122 -10.81 -9.37 5.56
CA PHE A 122 -12.14 -8.99 5.07
C PHE A 122 -13.13 -8.69 6.19
N GLN A 123 -13.09 -9.40 7.31
CA GLN A 123 -13.96 -9.12 8.46
C GLN A 123 -13.68 -7.75 9.06
N VAL A 124 -12.41 -7.39 9.24
CA VAL A 124 -12.02 -6.08 9.77
C VAL A 124 -12.38 -4.98 8.78
N ALA A 125 -12.06 -5.14 7.49
CA ALA A 125 -12.42 -4.19 6.44
C ALA A 125 -13.93 -3.99 6.33
N SER A 126 -14.73 -5.07 6.37
CA SER A 126 -16.19 -5.01 6.38
C SER A 126 -16.73 -4.38 7.66
N GLY A 127 -16.12 -4.68 8.81
CA GLY A 127 -16.45 -4.02 10.08
C GLY A 127 -16.27 -2.52 10.00
N TYR A 128 -15.13 -2.08 9.50
CA TYR A 128 -14.83 -0.67 9.29
C TYR A 128 -15.84 0.00 8.34
N SER A 129 -16.15 -0.62 7.19
CA SER A 129 -17.09 -0.05 6.22
C SER A 129 -18.52 0.12 6.75
N ARG A 130 -18.89 -0.56 7.84
CA ARG A 130 -20.19 -0.39 8.51
C ARG A 130 -20.20 0.80 9.49
N THR A 131 -19.03 1.26 9.95
CA THR A 131 -18.95 2.27 11.02
C THR A 131 -18.96 3.71 10.53
N GLY A 132 -18.80 3.97 9.21
CA GLY A 132 -18.67 5.36 8.94
C GLY A 132 -18.70 5.88 7.51
N LEU A 133 -17.59 6.11 6.91
CA LEU A 133 -17.47 6.92 5.70
C LEU A 133 -17.93 6.16 4.45
N HIS A 134 -19.16 6.41 4.05
CA HIS A 134 -19.71 5.89 2.79
C HIS A 134 -19.28 6.78 1.61
N LEU A 135 -17.97 6.83 1.32
CA LEU A 135 -17.40 7.70 0.29
C LEU A 135 -17.87 7.38 -1.13
N TYR A 136 -18.46 6.20 -1.33
CA TYR A 136 -18.91 5.71 -2.64
C TYR A 136 -20.39 5.28 -2.63
N LYS A 137 -21.25 5.99 -1.91
CA LYS A 137 -22.71 5.75 -1.90
C LYS A 137 -23.48 6.97 -2.39
N GLY A 138 -24.60 6.75 -3.07
CA GLY A 138 -25.45 7.81 -3.59
C GLY A 138 -24.68 8.70 -4.56
N ASP A 139 -24.82 10.02 -4.42
CA ASP A 139 -24.23 11.03 -5.30
C ASP A 139 -22.69 11.07 -5.26
N LEU A 140 -22.06 10.45 -4.26
CA LEU A 140 -20.61 10.33 -4.15
C LEU A 140 -20.04 9.16 -4.97
N PHE A 141 -20.90 8.27 -5.48
CA PHE A 141 -20.45 7.18 -6.34
C PHE A 141 -20.19 7.71 -7.75
N PRO A 142 -18.97 7.60 -8.32
CA PRO A 142 -18.67 8.08 -9.65
C PRO A 142 -19.47 7.27 -10.68
N ASP A 143 -20.49 7.89 -11.28
CA ASP A 143 -21.24 7.28 -12.37
C ASP A 143 -20.60 7.61 -13.72
N TYR A 144 -19.90 6.64 -14.29
CA TYR A 144 -19.23 6.76 -15.59
C TYR A 144 -20.12 6.39 -16.78
N ARG A 145 -21.36 5.91 -16.56
CA ARG A 145 -22.25 5.39 -17.62
C ARG A 145 -22.74 6.48 -18.57
N ASN A 146 -22.79 7.73 -18.13
CA ASN A 146 -23.38 8.86 -18.85
C ASN A 146 -22.37 9.96 -19.22
N LYS A 147 -21.08 9.68 -19.16
CA LYS A 147 -20.04 10.60 -19.64
C LYS A 147 -19.54 10.14 -21.01
N ALA A 148 -20.38 10.36 -22.04
CA ALA A 148 -19.97 10.39 -23.43
C ALA A 148 -19.77 11.85 -23.85
#